data_952cf5019e522e9444764a3fc193ea5c
#
_entry.id   952cf5019e522e9444764a3fc193ea5c
#
_cell.length_a   1.000
_cell.length_b   1.000
_cell.length_c   1.000
_cell.angle_alpha   90.00
_cell.angle_beta   90.00
_cell.angle_gamma   90.00
#
_symmetry.space_group_name_H-M   'P 1'
#
loop_
_entity.id
_entity.type
_entity.pdbx_description
1 polymer ?
#
loop_
_entity_poly.entity_id
_entity_poly.type
_entity_poly.pdbx_seq_one_letter_code
_entity_poly.pdbx_strand_id
1 'polypeptide(L)'
;KQDVLICGGRVEAVADHLEIGYGCQEIDARGCLLVPGFIDQHEHIIGGGGEGSFCTRSPEIQLSSLIEAGITTVLGLLGTDDMTRSVENLVAKAKALKEEGISAYALCGAYGYPSPTITGSVKKDIVFVDEVIGVKLALSDHRAPNISTEELIRLASDVRTAGMVSGKPGIIVVHMG
;
A
#
# COMPACT_ATOMS: atom_id res chain seq x y z
N LYS A 1 -15.39 14.95 25.93
CA LYS A 1 -14.73 15.93 25.04
C LYS A 1 -13.31 16.10 25.53
N GLN A 2 -12.36 16.08 24.61
CA GLN A 2 -10.95 16.25 24.93
C GLN A 2 -10.28 17.09 23.87
N ASP A 3 -9.28 17.88 24.27
CA ASP A 3 -8.38 18.55 23.35
C ASP A 3 -7.21 17.63 23.03
N VAL A 4 -6.70 17.71 21.81
CA VAL A 4 -5.58 16.91 21.34
C VAL A 4 -4.50 17.82 20.75
N LEU A 5 -3.30 17.75 21.30
CA LEU A 5 -2.13 18.44 20.77
C LEU A 5 -1.34 17.48 19.87
N ILE A 6 -1.07 17.95 18.66
CA ILE A 6 -0.22 17.24 17.70
C ILE A 6 1.04 18.06 17.46
N CYS A 7 2.20 17.46 17.63
CA CYS A 7 3.49 18.09 17.40
C CYS A 7 4.41 17.10 16.67
N GLY A 8 5.10 17.57 15.64
CA GLY A 8 6.04 16.73 14.87
C GLY A 8 5.44 15.44 14.30
N GLY A 9 4.15 15.48 13.92
CA GLY A 9 3.44 14.32 13.37
C GLY A 9 3.03 13.28 14.41
N ARG A 10 3.06 13.61 15.71
CA ARG A 10 2.68 12.70 16.81
C ARG A 10 1.67 13.37 17.73
N VAL A 11 0.84 12.57 18.36
CA VAL A 11 -0.01 13.02 19.47
C VAL A 11 0.88 13.25 20.68
N GLU A 12 1.01 14.51 21.07
CA GLU A 12 1.86 14.94 22.19
C GLU A 12 1.08 14.93 23.52
N ALA A 13 -0.17 15.37 23.49
CA ALA A 13 -1.01 15.40 24.68
C ALA A 13 -2.50 15.21 24.32
N VAL A 14 -3.24 14.65 25.28
CA VAL A 14 -4.70 14.55 25.28
C VAL A 14 -5.19 14.93 26.66
N ALA A 15 -6.05 15.97 26.77
CA ALA A 15 -6.61 16.43 28.05
C ALA A 15 -8.00 17.03 27.84
N ASP A 16 -8.72 17.24 28.93
CA ASP A 16 -10.04 17.90 28.89
C ASP A 16 -9.94 19.37 28.45
N HIS A 17 -8.81 19.99 28.70
CA HIS A 17 -8.43 21.32 28.23
C HIS A 17 -6.90 21.42 28.12
N LEU A 18 -6.43 21.95 27.00
CA LEU A 18 -5.01 22.25 26.75
C LEU A 18 -4.85 23.74 26.52
N GLU A 19 -3.90 24.36 27.24
CA GLU A 19 -3.51 25.74 26.95
C GLU A 19 -2.75 25.80 25.64
N ILE A 20 -3.17 26.69 24.73
CA ILE A 20 -2.58 26.84 23.41
C ILE A 20 -1.25 27.61 23.54
N GLY A 21 -0.16 26.96 23.15
CA GLY A 21 1.16 27.57 23.03
C GLY A 21 1.27 28.52 21.84
N TYR A 22 2.25 29.43 21.92
CA TYR A 22 2.53 30.34 20.80
C TYR A 22 2.93 29.54 19.55
N GLY A 23 2.28 29.82 18.41
CA GLY A 23 2.58 29.16 17.13
C GLY A 23 1.77 27.88 16.86
N CYS A 24 0.84 27.50 17.72
CA CYS A 24 -0.10 26.42 17.42
C CYS A 24 -1.22 26.90 16.50
N GLN A 25 -1.59 26.07 15.55
CA GLN A 25 -2.83 26.21 14.78
C GLN A 25 -3.95 25.48 15.53
N GLU A 26 -5.04 26.17 15.81
CA GLU A 26 -6.23 25.56 16.41
C GLU A 26 -7.22 25.15 15.32
N ILE A 27 -7.74 23.92 15.43
CA ILE A 27 -8.81 23.40 14.58
C ILE A 27 -10.00 23.06 15.48
N ASP A 28 -11.13 23.74 15.27
CA ASP A 28 -12.37 23.42 15.98
C ASP A 28 -12.99 22.13 15.46
N ALA A 29 -12.86 21.06 16.22
CA ALA A 29 -13.41 19.75 15.93
C ALA A 29 -14.64 19.40 16.80
N ARG A 30 -15.35 20.41 17.32
CA ARG A 30 -16.56 20.18 18.13
C ARG A 30 -17.62 19.43 17.33
N GLY A 31 -18.13 18.33 17.91
CA GLY A 31 -19.10 17.44 17.24
C GLY A 31 -18.49 16.40 16.31
N CYS A 32 -17.16 16.42 16.12
CA CYS A 32 -16.44 15.42 15.35
C CYS A 32 -15.86 14.32 16.24
N LEU A 33 -15.54 13.21 15.62
CA LEU A 33 -14.74 12.13 16.19
C LEU A 33 -13.36 12.18 15.54
N LEU A 34 -12.31 12.39 16.34
CA LEU A 34 -10.93 12.29 15.86
C LEU A 34 -10.50 10.83 15.89
N VAL A 35 -10.08 10.32 14.73
CA VAL A 35 -9.57 8.96 14.56
C VAL A 35 -8.22 9.01 13.83
N PRO A 36 -7.39 7.96 13.93
CA PRO A 36 -6.24 7.80 13.04
C PRO A 36 -6.70 7.79 11.57
N GLY A 37 -5.86 8.27 10.67
CA GLY A 37 -6.14 8.16 9.24
C GLY A 37 -6.27 6.71 8.81
N PHE A 38 -7.12 6.45 7.81
CA PHE A 38 -7.37 5.10 7.34
C PHE A 38 -6.17 4.53 6.58
N ILE A 39 -6.04 3.21 6.65
CA ILE A 39 -5.03 2.45 5.91
C ILE A 39 -5.75 1.62 4.85
N ASP A 40 -5.52 1.95 3.58
CA ASP A 40 -5.98 1.13 2.47
C ASP A 40 -4.92 0.06 2.15
N GLN A 41 -5.28 -1.20 2.39
CA GLN A 41 -4.36 -2.32 2.23
C GLN A 41 -4.40 -2.95 0.82
N HIS A 42 -5.23 -2.44 -0.08
CA HIS A 42 -5.43 -3.05 -1.40
C HIS A 42 -5.89 -2.02 -2.43
N GLU A 43 -4.96 -1.22 -2.95
CA GLU A 43 -5.30 -0.18 -3.92
C GLU A 43 -4.49 -0.31 -5.21
N HIS A 44 -5.17 -0.16 -6.35
CA HIS A 44 -4.53 -0.11 -7.65
C HIS A 44 -4.05 1.31 -7.97
N ILE A 45 -3.01 1.77 -7.26
CA ILE A 45 -2.55 3.17 -7.32
C ILE A 45 -2.10 3.64 -8.70
N ILE A 46 -1.75 2.72 -9.59
CA ILE A 46 -1.45 3.01 -11.01
C ILE A 46 -2.63 2.65 -11.93
N GLY A 47 -3.83 2.56 -11.36
CA GLY A 47 -5.02 2.13 -12.05
C GLY A 47 -5.14 0.61 -12.16
N GLY A 48 -6.35 0.16 -12.42
CA GLY A 48 -6.73 -1.23 -12.58
C GLY A 48 -7.62 -1.43 -13.79
N GLY A 49 -8.36 -2.54 -13.83
CA GLY A 49 -9.24 -2.89 -14.94
C GLY A 49 -8.49 -3.23 -16.23
N GLY A 50 -9.18 -3.07 -17.35
CA GLY A 50 -8.65 -3.45 -18.67
C GLY A 50 -9.09 -4.85 -19.09
N GLU A 51 -9.81 -5.58 -18.25
CA GLU A 51 -10.24 -6.96 -18.52
C GLU A 51 -11.36 -7.06 -19.57
N GLY A 52 -12.09 -5.97 -19.82
CA GLY A 52 -13.08 -5.84 -20.91
C GLY A 52 -12.55 -5.16 -22.16
N SER A 53 -11.27 -4.98 -22.30
CA SER A 53 -10.45 -4.37 -23.35
C SER A 53 -9.74 -3.10 -22.86
N PHE A 54 -8.90 -2.50 -23.69
CA PHE A 54 -8.12 -1.31 -23.34
C PHE A 54 -8.96 -0.11 -22.89
N CYS A 55 -10.20 0.03 -23.35
CA CYS A 55 -11.08 1.13 -22.97
C CYS A 55 -11.69 0.99 -21.56
N THR A 56 -11.55 -0.16 -20.90
CA THR A 56 -12.06 -0.41 -19.54
C THR A 56 -11.00 -0.20 -18.46
N ARG A 57 -9.85 0.38 -18.81
CA ARG A 57 -8.78 0.71 -17.86
C ARG A 57 -9.16 1.90 -17.01
N SER A 58 -8.94 1.82 -15.69
CA SER A 58 -9.04 2.99 -14.82
C SER A 58 -7.71 3.79 -14.80
N PRO A 59 -7.78 5.11 -14.60
CA PRO A 59 -6.58 5.94 -14.46
C PRO A 59 -5.86 5.68 -13.15
N GLU A 60 -4.66 6.26 -13.00
CA GLU A 60 -3.95 6.32 -11.73
C GLU A 60 -4.75 7.11 -10.69
N ILE A 61 -4.65 6.72 -9.43
CA ILE A 61 -5.30 7.45 -8.35
C ILE A 61 -4.61 8.78 -8.10
N GLN A 62 -5.41 9.79 -7.77
CA GLN A 62 -4.94 11.10 -7.37
C GLN A 62 -4.87 11.19 -5.84
N LEU A 63 -3.91 11.95 -5.29
CA LEU A 63 -3.83 12.19 -3.85
C LEU A 63 -5.13 12.73 -3.28
N SER A 64 -5.82 13.64 -3.99
CA SER A 64 -7.10 14.20 -3.55
C SER A 64 -8.14 13.15 -3.23
N SER A 65 -8.24 12.09 -4.05
CA SER A 65 -9.18 11.00 -3.82
C SER A 65 -8.87 10.21 -2.55
N LEU A 66 -7.60 10.00 -2.24
CA LEU A 66 -7.17 9.35 -1.00
C LEU A 66 -7.50 10.21 0.23
N ILE A 67 -7.20 11.50 0.17
CA ILE A 67 -7.46 12.44 1.27
C ILE A 67 -8.96 12.62 1.51
N GLU A 68 -9.77 12.74 0.46
CA GLU A 68 -11.23 12.83 0.57
C GLU A 68 -11.84 11.58 1.22
N ALA A 69 -11.23 10.41 0.99
CA ALA A 69 -11.61 9.15 1.66
C ALA A 69 -11.04 9.01 3.09
N GLY A 70 -10.23 9.96 3.56
CA GLY A 70 -9.56 9.90 4.87
C GLY A 70 -8.39 8.91 4.92
N ILE A 71 -7.87 8.48 3.78
CA ILE A 71 -6.74 7.55 3.68
C ILE A 71 -5.43 8.31 3.85
N THR A 72 -4.61 7.89 4.80
CA THR A 72 -3.28 8.44 5.07
C THR A 72 -2.15 7.45 4.83
N THR A 73 -2.50 6.19 4.62
CA THR A 73 -1.56 5.13 4.25
C THR A 73 -2.18 4.25 3.18
N VAL A 74 -1.45 3.97 2.11
CA VAL A 74 -1.92 3.13 1.01
C VAL A 74 -0.91 2.05 0.67
N LEU A 75 -1.40 0.84 0.39
CA LEU A 75 -0.62 -0.27 -0.12
C LEU A 75 -1.01 -0.53 -1.58
N GLY A 76 -0.14 -0.12 -2.49
CA GLY A 76 -0.29 -0.30 -3.92
C GLY A 76 0.04 -1.71 -4.39
N LEU A 77 -0.72 -2.20 -5.34
CA LEU A 77 -0.49 -3.52 -5.94
C LEU A 77 -1.00 -3.58 -7.40
N LEU A 78 -0.50 -4.54 -8.15
CA LEU A 78 -1.00 -4.85 -9.47
C LEU A 78 -2.22 -5.78 -9.38
N GLY A 79 -3.11 -5.67 -10.37
CA GLY A 79 -4.20 -6.63 -10.58
C GLY A 79 -3.83 -7.70 -11.61
N THR A 80 -4.78 -8.02 -12.47
CA THR A 80 -4.63 -9.00 -13.56
C THR A 80 -3.64 -8.54 -14.63
N ASP A 81 -3.59 -7.22 -14.90
CA ASP A 81 -2.73 -6.65 -15.94
C ASP A 81 -1.32 -6.37 -15.40
N ASP A 82 -0.44 -7.33 -15.58
CA ASP A 82 1.00 -7.24 -15.33
C ASP A 82 1.83 -7.13 -16.62
N MET A 83 1.17 -6.97 -17.76
CA MET A 83 1.79 -6.84 -19.09
C MET A 83 1.94 -5.38 -19.52
N THR A 84 0.90 -4.57 -19.29
CA THR A 84 0.88 -3.15 -19.64
C THR A 84 1.05 -2.22 -18.44
N ARG A 85 1.15 -2.79 -17.23
CA ARG A 85 1.54 -2.16 -15.96
C ARG A 85 2.72 -2.93 -15.37
N SER A 86 3.59 -2.24 -14.65
CA SER A 86 4.78 -2.89 -14.09
C SER A 86 5.00 -2.55 -12.62
N VAL A 87 5.81 -3.36 -11.95
CA VAL A 87 6.21 -3.12 -10.55
C VAL A 87 7.03 -1.84 -10.44
N GLU A 88 7.84 -1.50 -11.45
CA GLU A 88 8.60 -0.26 -11.49
C GLU A 88 7.69 0.97 -11.51
N ASN A 89 6.64 0.96 -12.35
CA ASN A 89 5.66 2.05 -12.35
C ASN A 89 4.90 2.13 -11.02
N LEU A 90 4.54 0.99 -10.44
CA LEU A 90 3.88 0.93 -9.13
C LEU A 90 4.76 1.56 -8.03
N VAL A 91 6.04 1.22 -7.98
CA VAL A 91 7.00 1.78 -7.02
C VAL A 91 7.22 3.26 -7.27
N ALA A 92 7.32 3.70 -8.53
CA ALA A 92 7.44 5.12 -8.87
C ALA A 92 6.22 5.91 -8.37
N LYS A 93 5.01 5.40 -8.54
CA LYS A 93 3.79 6.04 -8.01
C LYS A 93 3.75 6.06 -6.48
N ALA A 94 4.17 4.97 -5.81
CA ALA A 94 4.27 4.95 -4.36
C ALA A 94 5.26 6.02 -3.83
N LYS A 95 6.40 6.20 -4.50
CA LYS A 95 7.36 7.28 -4.18
C LYS A 95 6.74 8.66 -4.37
N ALA A 96 6.04 8.90 -5.48
CA ALA A 96 5.36 10.16 -5.74
C ALA A 96 4.33 10.49 -4.64
N LEU A 97 3.49 9.54 -4.24
CA LEU A 97 2.52 9.72 -3.16
C LEU A 97 3.20 10.01 -1.80
N LYS A 98 4.38 9.44 -1.53
CA LYS A 98 5.17 9.78 -0.33
C LYS A 98 5.70 11.21 -0.39
N GLU A 99 6.17 11.68 -1.54
CA GLU A 99 6.60 13.06 -1.74
C GLU A 99 5.42 14.05 -1.60
N GLU A 100 4.21 13.63 -1.98
CA GLU A 100 2.97 14.37 -1.78
C GLU A 100 2.48 14.39 -0.32
N GLY A 101 3.03 13.54 0.56
CA GLY A 101 2.86 13.64 2.02
C GLY A 101 2.06 12.53 2.69
N ILE A 102 1.68 11.45 2.00
CA ILE A 102 1.07 10.27 2.64
C ILE A 102 2.05 9.11 2.75
N SER A 103 1.75 8.14 3.59
CA SER A 103 2.51 6.88 3.63
C SER A 103 2.08 5.98 2.48
N ALA A 104 3.00 5.59 1.59
CA ALA A 104 2.70 4.71 0.48
C ALA A 104 3.71 3.57 0.39
N TYR A 105 3.19 2.37 0.20
CA TYR A 105 3.96 1.14 0.04
C TYR A 105 3.49 0.39 -1.21
N ALA A 106 4.24 -0.62 -1.62
CA ALA A 106 3.92 -1.44 -2.77
C ALA A 106 4.11 -2.94 -2.47
N LEU A 107 3.44 -3.77 -3.24
CA LEU A 107 3.73 -5.19 -3.35
C LEU A 107 4.31 -5.47 -4.73
N CYS A 108 5.39 -6.22 -4.83
CA CYS A 108 5.75 -6.85 -6.09
C CYS A 108 4.75 -7.98 -6.42
N GLY A 109 4.88 -8.60 -7.58
CA GLY A 109 3.90 -9.59 -8.02
C GLY A 109 2.62 -8.98 -8.59
N ALA A 110 1.74 -9.84 -9.02
CA ALA A 110 0.45 -9.55 -9.61
C ALA A 110 -0.49 -10.76 -9.38
N TYR A 111 -1.44 -11.00 -10.28
CA TYR A 111 -2.27 -12.21 -10.21
C TYR A 111 -1.47 -13.47 -10.53
N GLY A 112 -0.55 -13.39 -11.50
CA GLY A 112 0.19 -14.51 -12.02
C GLY A 112 1.37 -14.99 -11.17
N TYR A 113 1.83 -16.19 -11.47
CA TYR A 113 3.08 -16.76 -10.97
C TYR A 113 3.85 -17.40 -12.16
N PRO A 114 5.17 -17.20 -12.28
CA PRO A 114 6.07 -16.49 -11.36
C PRO A 114 5.75 -15.00 -11.21
N SER A 115 5.93 -14.47 -10.00
CA SER A 115 5.59 -13.09 -9.65
C SER A 115 6.47 -12.09 -10.41
N PRO A 116 5.90 -11.08 -11.10
CA PRO A 116 6.67 -9.99 -11.67
C PRO A 116 7.41 -9.20 -10.57
N THR A 117 8.65 -8.82 -10.86
CA THR A 117 9.58 -8.17 -9.92
C THR A 117 10.47 -7.18 -10.65
N ILE A 118 11.06 -6.23 -9.93
CA ILE A 118 12.05 -5.30 -10.48
C ILE A 118 13.44 -5.98 -10.62
N THR A 119 13.82 -6.78 -9.63
CA THR A 119 15.19 -7.33 -9.55
C THR A 119 15.31 -8.78 -10.05
N GLY A 120 14.22 -9.35 -10.53
CA GLY A 120 14.14 -10.79 -10.87
C GLY A 120 13.96 -11.70 -9.66
N SER A 121 13.70 -11.14 -8.45
CA SER A 121 13.53 -11.92 -7.22
C SER A 121 12.66 -11.19 -6.22
N VAL A 122 11.57 -11.83 -5.78
CA VAL A 122 10.69 -11.32 -4.71
C VAL A 122 11.48 -10.98 -3.44
N LYS A 123 12.44 -11.83 -3.05
CA LYS A 123 13.35 -11.57 -1.92
C LYS A 123 14.11 -10.27 -2.07
N LYS A 124 14.73 -10.07 -3.23
CA LYS A 124 15.56 -8.88 -3.48
C LYS A 124 14.70 -7.63 -3.57
N ASP A 125 13.53 -7.70 -4.17
CA ASP A 125 12.60 -6.57 -4.20
C ASP A 125 12.23 -6.13 -2.78
N ILE A 126 11.83 -7.07 -1.90
CA ILE A 126 11.48 -6.74 -0.52
C ILE A 126 12.69 -6.19 0.25
N VAL A 127 13.88 -6.75 0.05
CA VAL A 127 15.07 -6.32 0.81
C VAL A 127 15.59 -4.96 0.35
N PHE A 128 15.66 -4.72 -0.97
CA PHE A 128 16.40 -3.58 -1.52
C PHE A 128 15.53 -2.44 -2.06
N VAL A 129 14.22 -2.64 -2.22
CA VAL A 129 13.31 -1.57 -2.65
C VAL A 129 12.49 -1.12 -1.44
N ASP A 130 12.71 0.09 -0.96
CA ASP A 130 12.18 0.59 0.32
C ASP A 130 10.64 0.52 0.39
N GLU A 131 9.96 0.79 -0.69
CA GLU A 131 8.50 0.76 -0.77
C GLU A 131 7.92 -0.65 -0.78
N VAL A 132 8.69 -1.65 -1.24
CA VAL A 132 8.18 -3.03 -1.38
C VAL A 132 8.22 -3.73 -0.03
N ILE A 133 7.03 -4.12 0.46
CA ILE A 133 6.86 -4.76 1.78
C ILE A 133 6.35 -6.20 1.70
N GLY A 134 6.11 -6.72 0.50
CA GLY A 134 5.58 -8.06 0.30
C GLY A 134 5.29 -8.36 -1.17
N VAL A 135 4.45 -9.36 -1.40
CA VAL A 135 4.08 -9.84 -2.73
C VAL A 135 2.57 -9.99 -2.89
N LYS A 136 2.05 -9.69 -4.07
CA LYS A 136 0.68 -9.95 -4.53
C LYS A 136 0.61 -11.26 -5.29
N LEU A 137 -0.49 -12.00 -5.08
CA LEU A 137 -0.81 -13.25 -5.77
C LEU A 137 -2.34 -13.39 -5.93
N ALA A 138 -2.80 -14.21 -6.88
CA ALA A 138 -4.17 -14.69 -6.95
C ALA A 138 -4.22 -16.22 -6.86
N LEU A 139 -5.23 -16.75 -6.18
CA LEU A 139 -5.52 -18.17 -6.06
C LEU A 139 -6.96 -18.46 -6.44
N SER A 140 -7.19 -19.60 -7.07
CA SER A 140 -8.53 -20.07 -7.47
C SER A 140 -9.28 -19.09 -8.38
N ASP A 141 -8.55 -18.27 -9.13
CA ASP A 141 -9.11 -17.28 -10.03
C ASP A 141 -8.84 -17.70 -11.49
N HIS A 142 -9.86 -17.60 -12.35
CA HIS A 142 -9.78 -17.97 -13.76
C HIS A 142 -8.81 -17.08 -14.57
N ARG A 143 -8.39 -15.93 -14.04
CA ARG A 143 -7.46 -14.96 -14.65
C ARG A 143 -6.01 -15.21 -14.28
N ALA A 144 -5.73 -16.20 -13.45
CA ALA A 144 -4.37 -16.50 -13.00
C ALA A 144 -4.08 -17.99 -13.06
N PRO A 145 -2.84 -18.40 -13.43
CA PRO A 145 -2.43 -19.77 -13.26
C PRO A 145 -2.38 -20.09 -11.76
N ASN A 146 -2.92 -21.25 -11.39
CA ASN A 146 -2.83 -21.70 -10.00
C ASN A 146 -1.38 -22.08 -9.69
N ILE A 147 -0.82 -21.44 -8.69
CA ILE A 147 0.45 -21.81 -8.08
C ILE A 147 0.29 -23.16 -7.37
N SER A 148 1.26 -24.04 -7.48
CA SER A 148 1.27 -25.29 -6.71
C SER A 148 1.52 -25.03 -5.22
N THR A 149 1.12 -25.96 -4.38
CA THR A 149 1.35 -25.87 -2.92
C THR A 149 2.83 -25.71 -2.58
N GLU A 150 3.70 -26.41 -3.29
CA GLU A 150 5.16 -26.35 -3.06
C GLU A 150 5.74 -24.98 -3.44
N GLU A 151 5.30 -24.42 -4.55
CA GLU A 151 5.70 -23.06 -4.96
C GLU A 151 5.19 -22.01 -3.98
N LEU A 152 3.94 -22.13 -3.50
CA LEU A 152 3.40 -21.23 -2.50
C LEU A 152 4.18 -21.29 -1.18
N ILE A 153 4.56 -22.48 -0.73
CA ILE A 153 5.39 -22.65 0.47
C ILE A 153 6.76 -21.99 0.27
N ARG A 154 7.39 -22.16 -0.90
CA ARG A 154 8.66 -21.49 -1.23
C ARG A 154 8.51 -19.98 -1.25
N LEU A 155 7.47 -19.47 -1.91
CA LEU A 155 7.19 -18.04 -1.96
C LEU A 155 6.97 -17.47 -0.55
N ALA A 156 6.20 -18.16 0.28
CA ALA A 156 5.96 -17.73 1.67
C ALA A 156 7.24 -17.71 2.51
N SER A 157 8.11 -18.72 2.34
CA SER A 157 9.42 -18.74 2.99
C SER A 157 10.33 -17.61 2.53
N ASP A 158 10.32 -17.30 1.23
CA ASP A 158 11.12 -16.24 0.64
C ASP A 158 10.67 -14.86 1.15
N VAL A 159 9.37 -14.61 1.16
CA VAL A 159 8.77 -13.37 1.66
C VAL A 159 9.04 -13.19 3.15
N ARG A 160 8.85 -14.26 3.96
CA ARG A 160 9.12 -14.22 5.40
C ARG A 160 10.60 -13.93 5.69
N THR A 161 11.51 -14.62 5.00
CA THR A 161 12.94 -14.43 5.17
C THR A 161 13.36 -13.01 4.78
N ALA A 162 12.85 -12.50 3.67
CA ALA A 162 13.15 -11.15 3.21
C ALA A 162 12.67 -10.09 4.21
N GLY A 163 11.44 -10.25 4.73
CA GLY A 163 10.91 -9.37 5.78
C GLY A 163 11.76 -9.37 7.04
N MET A 164 12.20 -10.54 7.51
CA MET A 164 13.08 -10.66 8.68
C MET A 164 14.41 -9.96 8.48
N VAL A 165 15.04 -10.15 7.31
CA VAL A 165 16.37 -9.56 7.01
C VAL A 165 16.29 -8.03 6.86
N SER A 166 15.20 -7.53 6.25
CA SER A 166 15.05 -6.09 5.98
C SER A 166 14.33 -5.31 7.10
N GLY A 167 13.81 -5.98 8.12
CA GLY A 167 12.98 -5.34 9.14
C GLY A 167 11.60 -4.90 8.63
N LYS A 168 11.15 -5.47 7.51
CA LYS A 168 9.85 -5.18 6.90
C LYS A 168 8.81 -6.26 7.27
N PRO A 169 7.50 -6.01 7.06
CA PRO A 169 6.45 -6.99 7.38
C PRO A 169 6.62 -8.34 6.68
N GLY A 170 7.00 -8.36 5.41
CA GLY A 170 7.11 -9.59 4.61
C GLY A 170 5.75 -10.28 4.50
N ILE A 171 4.79 -9.65 3.80
CA ILE A 171 3.41 -10.12 3.67
C ILE A 171 3.11 -10.68 2.28
N ILE A 172 2.16 -11.58 2.22
CA ILE A 172 1.53 -12.04 0.97
C ILE A 172 0.08 -11.58 0.99
N VAL A 173 -0.33 -10.85 -0.03
CA VAL A 173 -1.72 -10.47 -0.24
C VAL A 173 -2.30 -11.34 -1.34
N VAL A 174 -3.33 -12.10 -1.02
CA VAL A 174 -3.94 -13.07 -1.94
C VAL A 174 -5.32 -12.60 -2.35
N HIS A 175 -5.54 -12.51 -3.67
CA HIS A 175 -6.88 -12.45 -4.24
C HIS A 175 -7.45 -13.88 -4.29
N MET A 176 -8.60 -14.09 -3.70
CA MET A 176 -9.32 -15.37 -3.76
C MET A 176 -10.45 -15.25 -4.77
N GLY A 177 -10.46 -16.13 -5.76
CA GLY A 177 -11.50 -16.21 -6.78
C GLY A 177 -12.60 -17.19 -6.47
#